data_5630d74676a56556305c67f878a4f7c6
#
_entry.id   5630d74676a56556305c67f878a4f7c6
#
_cell.length_a   1.000
_cell.length_b   1.000
_cell.length_c   1.000
_cell.angle_alpha   90.00
_cell.angle_beta   90.00
_cell.angle_gamma   90.00
#
_symmetry.space_group_name_H-M   'P 1'
#
loop_
_entity.id
_entity.type
_entity.pdbx_description
1 polymer ?
#
loop_
_entity_poly.entity_id
_entity_poly.type
_entity_poly.pdbx_seq_one_letter_code
_entity_poly.pdbx_strand_id
1 'polypeptide(L)'
;AVLREAHRVLANGGEFYFSDVYCDRRLPEDLRSHEILLGECLGGAMYIEDFKRLCQATGFTDPRVLAGHEIDVRDPALAELLGEAKFYSITYRLFKLPPGVLETLCEDYGQYAVYNGGIPDSPHAYQLDDHHRFVKNKPMLVCGNTGSMVGETWLGKYFTLVGDRSTHYGLFDCGPSPVAESTASCGPSTGGACC
;
A
#
# COMPACT_ATOMS: atom_id res chain seq x y z
N ALA A 1 8.88 -16.23 -2.73
CA ALA A 1 9.67 -16.30 -3.97
C ALA A 1 9.46 -15.06 -4.84
N VAL A 2 8.20 -14.74 -5.25
CA VAL A 2 7.88 -13.67 -6.23
C VAL A 2 8.45 -12.29 -5.83
N LEU A 3 8.17 -11.79 -4.63
CA LEU A 3 8.65 -10.47 -4.20
C LEU A 3 10.18 -10.33 -4.20
N ARG A 4 10.91 -11.40 -3.80
CA ARG A 4 12.38 -11.38 -3.85
C ARG A 4 12.89 -11.28 -5.28
N GLU A 5 12.27 -12.02 -6.20
CA GLU A 5 12.67 -12.01 -7.60
C GLU A 5 12.30 -10.68 -8.27
N ALA A 6 11.10 -10.15 -8.00
CA ALA A 6 10.71 -8.83 -8.46
C ALA A 6 11.71 -7.75 -7.97
N HIS A 7 12.04 -7.76 -6.67
CA HIS A 7 13.03 -6.84 -6.13
C HIS A 7 14.42 -7.02 -6.75
N ARG A 8 14.84 -8.26 -7.01
CA ARG A 8 16.14 -8.55 -7.63
C ARG A 8 16.26 -7.98 -9.03
N VAL A 9 15.22 -8.13 -9.87
CA VAL A 9 15.28 -7.74 -11.29
C VAL A 9 14.95 -6.28 -11.55
N LEU A 10 14.22 -5.62 -10.64
CA LEU A 10 13.92 -4.20 -10.77
C LEU A 10 15.20 -3.36 -10.67
N ALA A 11 15.30 -2.33 -11.51
CA ALA A 11 16.26 -1.25 -11.32
C ALA A 11 15.88 -0.38 -10.12
N ASN A 12 16.84 0.33 -9.53
CA ASN A 12 16.52 1.38 -8.56
C ASN A 12 15.66 2.46 -9.22
N GLY A 13 14.65 2.94 -8.51
CA GLY A 13 13.64 3.87 -9.03
C GLY A 13 12.52 3.18 -9.83
N GLY A 14 12.61 1.86 -10.05
CA GLY A 14 11.54 1.07 -10.65
C GLY A 14 10.45 0.70 -9.64
N GLU A 15 9.31 0.24 -10.16
CA GLU A 15 8.19 -0.21 -9.33
C GLU A 15 7.66 -1.58 -9.75
N PHE A 16 7.13 -2.31 -8.79
CA PHE A 16 6.35 -3.52 -8.99
C PHE A 16 4.89 -3.21 -8.68
N TYR A 17 4.04 -3.32 -9.69
CA TYR A 17 2.64 -2.95 -9.65
C TYR A 17 1.79 -4.17 -9.94
N PHE A 18 0.88 -4.54 -9.04
CA PHE A 18 0.04 -5.73 -9.19
C PHE A 18 -1.18 -5.69 -8.29
N SER A 19 -2.17 -6.52 -8.60
CA SER A 19 -3.35 -6.78 -7.77
C SER A 19 -3.35 -8.23 -7.31
N ASP A 20 -3.81 -8.46 -6.09
CA ASP A 20 -3.96 -9.80 -5.54
C ASP A 20 -5.09 -9.84 -4.51
N VAL A 21 -5.46 -11.04 -4.07
CA VAL A 21 -6.47 -11.26 -3.03
C VAL A 21 -5.79 -11.38 -1.67
N TYR A 22 -6.33 -10.65 -0.69
CA TYR A 22 -5.83 -10.61 0.69
C TYR A 22 -6.94 -10.93 1.67
N CYS A 23 -6.57 -11.31 2.89
CA CYS A 23 -7.48 -11.57 3.99
C CYS A 23 -7.20 -10.64 5.17
N ASP A 24 -8.24 -10.31 5.97
CA ASP A 24 -8.12 -9.51 7.20
C ASP A 24 -7.43 -10.28 8.33
N ARG A 25 -7.23 -11.60 8.18
CA ARG A 25 -6.65 -12.51 9.17
C ARG A 25 -5.88 -13.65 8.53
N ARG A 26 -5.09 -14.38 9.33
CA ARG A 26 -4.46 -15.64 8.90
C ARG A 26 -5.52 -16.72 8.86
N LEU A 27 -5.68 -17.35 7.70
CA LEU A 27 -6.57 -18.49 7.55
C LEU A 27 -5.95 -19.75 8.17
N PRO A 28 -6.75 -20.61 8.86
CA PRO A 28 -6.34 -21.94 9.28
C PRO A 28 -5.92 -22.81 8.07
N GLU A 29 -5.09 -23.83 8.32
CA GLU A 29 -4.52 -24.66 7.25
C GLU A 29 -5.57 -25.47 6.49
N ASP A 30 -6.62 -25.91 7.14
CA ASP A 30 -7.76 -26.62 6.54
C ASP A 30 -8.47 -25.74 5.50
N LEU A 31 -8.67 -24.45 5.77
CA LEU A 31 -9.23 -23.50 4.81
C LEU A 31 -8.24 -23.19 3.68
N ARG A 32 -6.95 -23.06 4.01
CA ARG A 32 -5.90 -22.79 3.02
C ARG A 32 -5.71 -23.91 2.01
N SER A 33 -5.94 -25.15 2.42
CA SER A 33 -5.84 -26.35 1.57
C SER A 33 -7.17 -26.80 0.95
N HIS A 34 -8.26 -26.10 1.24
CA HIS A 34 -9.59 -26.46 0.73
C HIS A 34 -9.69 -26.24 -0.79
N GLU A 35 -10.00 -27.27 -1.54
CA GLU A 35 -9.92 -27.30 -3.00
C GLU A 35 -10.72 -26.17 -3.67
N ILE A 36 -11.97 -25.95 -3.23
CA ILE A 36 -12.83 -24.90 -3.81
C ILE A 36 -12.29 -23.50 -3.45
N LEU A 37 -11.86 -23.28 -2.20
CA LEU A 37 -11.31 -21.99 -1.80
C LEU A 37 -10.01 -21.64 -2.54
N LEU A 38 -9.20 -22.64 -2.88
CA LEU A 38 -8.03 -22.46 -3.75
C LEU A 38 -8.45 -22.08 -5.17
N GLY A 39 -9.47 -22.72 -5.71
CA GLY A 39 -10.03 -22.39 -7.02
C GLY A 39 -10.59 -20.97 -7.11
N GLU A 40 -11.20 -20.49 -6.02
CA GLU A 40 -11.75 -19.13 -5.90
C GLU A 40 -10.70 -18.08 -5.47
N CYS A 41 -9.43 -18.45 -5.39
CA CYS A 41 -8.31 -17.60 -4.92
C CYS A 41 -8.40 -17.16 -3.45
N LEU A 42 -9.37 -17.67 -2.67
CA LEU A 42 -9.57 -17.32 -1.26
C LEU A 42 -8.65 -18.11 -0.34
N GLY A 43 -8.44 -19.41 -0.59
CA GLY A 43 -7.57 -20.25 0.23
C GLY A 43 -6.10 -19.82 0.21
N GLY A 44 -5.65 -19.23 -0.90
CA GLY A 44 -4.30 -18.67 -1.05
C GLY A 44 -4.12 -17.25 -0.52
N ALA A 45 -5.21 -16.56 -0.12
CA ALA A 45 -5.18 -15.17 0.30
C ALA A 45 -4.27 -14.97 1.52
N MET A 46 -3.30 -14.06 1.38
CA MET A 46 -2.39 -13.73 2.47
C MET A 46 -3.02 -12.72 3.43
N TYR A 47 -2.76 -12.86 4.72
CA TYR A 47 -3.10 -11.82 5.70
C TYR A 47 -2.37 -10.50 5.33
N ILE A 48 -3.11 -9.39 5.29
CA ILE A 48 -2.62 -8.08 4.83
C ILE A 48 -1.34 -7.67 5.56
N GLU A 49 -1.30 -7.81 6.89
CA GLU A 49 -0.12 -7.41 7.67
C GLU A 49 1.08 -8.36 7.48
N ASP A 50 0.86 -9.65 7.18
CA ASP A 50 1.94 -10.56 6.82
C ASP A 50 2.52 -10.22 5.44
N PHE A 51 1.68 -9.77 4.50
CA PHE A 51 2.14 -9.26 3.22
C PHE A 51 3.03 -8.02 3.40
N LYS A 52 2.61 -7.04 4.22
CA LYS A 52 3.43 -5.83 4.51
C LYS A 52 4.78 -6.20 5.13
N ARG A 53 4.79 -7.11 6.12
CA ARG A 53 6.04 -7.64 6.72
C ARG A 53 6.94 -8.32 5.69
N LEU A 54 6.34 -9.09 4.79
CA LEU A 54 7.07 -9.76 3.71
C LEU A 54 7.66 -8.76 2.72
N CYS A 55 6.94 -7.70 2.37
CA CYS A 55 7.45 -6.60 1.56
C CYS A 55 8.69 -5.97 2.21
N GLN A 56 8.60 -5.59 3.48
CA GLN A 56 9.71 -5.00 4.23
C GLN A 56 10.92 -5.94 4.28
N ALA A 57 10.70 -7.22 4.59
CA ALA A 57 11.76 -8.24 4.62
C ALA A 57 12.40 -8.52 3.26
N THR A 58 11.80 -8.08 2.17
CA THR A 58 12.33 -8.24 0.80
C THR A 58 12.90 -6.94 0.20
N GLY A 59 12.86 -5.83 0.95
CA GLY A 59 13.42 -4.54 0.53
C GLY A 59 12.39 -3.54 -0.03
N PHE A 60 11.10 -3.92 -0.08
CA PHE A 60 10.01 -3.00 -0.37
C PHE A 60 9.47 -2.42 0.94
N THR A 61 10.12 -1.38 1.45
CA THR A 61 9.89 -0.88 2.82
C THR A 61 8.49 -0.33 3.04
N ASP A 62 7.92 0.34 2.03
CA ASP A 62 6.64 1.06 2.13
C ASP A 62 5.71 0.65 0.97
N PRO A 63 4.94 -0.46 1.12
CA PRO A 63 3.96 -0.88 0.13
C PRO A 63 2.77 0.07 0.09
N ARG A 64 2.53 0.71 -1.06
CA ARG A 64 1.43 1.66 -1.26
C ARG A 64 0.22 0.96 -1.85
N VAL A 65 -0.94 1.20 -1.24
CA VAL A 65 -2.24 0.79 -1.78
C VAL A 65 -2.68 1.82 -2.81
N LEU A 66 -2.99 1.40 -4.03
CA LEU A 66 -3.56 2.29 -5.04
C LEU A 66 -5.08 2.22 -5.07
N ALA A 67 -5.62 1.02 -4.95
CA ALA A 67 -7.05 0.75 -4.93
C ALA A 67 -7.33 -0.56 -4.21
N GLY A 68 -8.52 -0.72 -3.69
CA GLY A 68 -8.97 -1.97 -3.10
C GLY A 68 -10.48 -1.95 -2.84
N HIS A 69 -11.04 -3.14 -2.75
CA HIS A 69 -12.44 -3.34 -2.37
C HIS A 69 -12.61 -4.68 -1.68
N GLU A 70 -13.63 -4.79 -0.84
CA GLU A 70 -14.03 -6.05 -0.20
C GLU A 70 -14.63 -7.00 -1.25
N ILE A 71 -14.27 -8.28 -1.17
CA ILE A 71 -14.82 -9.34 -2.02
C ILE A 71 -16.02 -9.92 -1.33
N ASP A 72 -17.17 -9.83 -1.98
CA ASP A 72 -18.42 -10.42 -1.50
C ASP A 72 -18.45 -11.94 -1.81
N VAL A 73 -18.39 -12.77 -0.79
CA VAL A 73 -18.51 -14.24 -0.90
C VAL A 73 -19.98 -14.61 -0.97
N ARG A 74 -20.48 -14.79 -2.18
CA ARG A 74 -21.92 -15.00 -2.43
C ARG A 74 -22.42 -16.41 -2.20
N ASP A 75 -21.55 -17.41 -2.25
CA ASP A 75 -21.92 -18.80 -1.98
C ASP A 75 -22.15 -18.99 -0.47
N PRO A 76 -23.39 -19.35 -0.02
CA PRO A 76 -23.69 -19.47 1.40
C PRO A 76 -22.86 -20.57 2.10
N ALA A 77 -22.52 -21.65 1.40
CA ALA A 77 -21.72 -22.73 1.99
C ALA A 77 -20.26 -22.29 2.20
N LEU A 78 -19.71 -21.52 1.26
CA LEU A 78 -18.39 -20.94 1.43
C LEU A 78 -18.39 -19.84 2.49
N ALA A 79 -19.42 -19.01 2.56
CA ALA A 79 -19.55 -17.98 3.58
C ALA A 79 -19.62 -18.59 4.99
N GLU A 80 -20.39 -19.69 5.17
CA GLU A 80 -20.46 -20.41 6.44
C GLU A 80 -19.09 -21.01 6.82
N LEU A 81 -18.39 -21.61 5.84
CA LEU A 81 -17.06 -22.20 6.04
C LEU A 81 -16.02 -21.17 6.44
N LEU A 82 -16.04 -19.97 5.82
CA LEU A 82 -15.10 -18.88 6.06
C LEU A 82 -15.41 -18.07 7.33
N GLY A 83 -16.66 -18.12 7.80
CA GLY A 83 -17.12 -17.42 9.00
C GLY A 83 -16.93 -15.91 8.88
N GLU A 84 -16.24 -15.31 9.87
CA GLU A 84 -16.03 -13.86 9.95
C GLU A 84 -14.82 -13.36 9.10
N ALA A 85 -14.16 -14.22 8.33
CA ALA A 85 -13.01 -13.82 7.52
C ALA A 85 -13.46 -12.94 6.35
N LYS A 86 -12.78 -11.79 6.19
CA LYS A 86 -13.05 -10.85 5.11
C LYS A 86 -11.91 -10.86 4.10
N PHE A 87 -12.28 -10.80 2.84
CA PHE A 87 -11.35 -10.82 1.73
C PHE A 87 -11.40 -9.52 0.94
N TYR A 88 -10.25 -9.13 0.41
CA TYR A 88 -10.08 -7.88 -0.31
C TYR A 88 -9.28 -8.11 -1.58
N SER A 89 -9.72 -7.53 -2.69
CA SER A 89 -8.87 -7.33 -3.85
C SER A 89 -8.12 -6.03 -3.66
N ILE A 90 -6.79 -6.06 -3.60
CA ILE A 90 -5.97 -4.87 -3.37
C ILE A 90 -4.91 -4.75 -4.46
N THR A 91 -4.81 -3.56 -5.03
CA THR A 91 -3.74 -3.18 -5.96
C THR A 91 -2.64 -2.46 -5.19
N TYR A 92 -1.44 -3.04 -5.21
CA TYR A 92 -0.26 -2.46 -4.57
C TYR A 92 0.73 -1.88 -5.59
N ARG A 93 1.45 -0.86 -5.13
CA ARG A 93 2.65 -0.30 -5.77
C ARG A 93 3.82 -0.44 -4.80
N LEU A 94 4.85 -1.12 -5.24
CA LEU A 94 6.06 -1.36 -4.46
C LEU A 94 7.23 -0.70 -5.19
N PHE A 95 7.77 0.38 -4.63
CA PHE A 95 8.94 1.06 -5.20
C PHE A 95 10.23 0.46 -4.71
N LYS A 96 11.17 0.22 -5.62
CA LYS A 96 12.54 -0.15 -5.26
C LYS A 96 13.41 1.09 -5.21
N LEU A 97 13.80 1.48 -4.01
CA LEU A 97 14.77 2.54 -3.75
C LEU A 97 15.99 1.97 -3.00
N PRO A 98 17.11 2.68 -2.98
CA PRO A 98 18.27 2.23 -2.20
C PRO A 98 17.93 1.99 -0.73
N PRO A 99 18.61 1.05 -0.06
CA PRO A 99 18.39 0.80 1.37
C PRO A 99 18.52 2.08 2.20
N GLY A 100 17.59 2.29 3.13
CA GLY A 100 17.58 3.45 4.03
C GLY A 100 16.96 4.73 3.47
N VAL A 101 16.55 4.75 2.20
CA VAL A 101 15.84 5.90 1.61
C VAL A 101 14.39 5.95 2.10
N LEU A 102 13.73 4.80 2.13
CA LEU A 102 12.39 4.69 2.69
C LEU A 102 12.44 4.28 4.16
N GLU A 103 11.60 4.90 4.96
CA GLU A 103 11.43 4.66 6.39
C GLU A 103 10.19 3.81 6.64
N THR A 104 10.12 3.15 7.80
CA THR A 104 8.99 2.28 8.16
C THR A 104 7.73 3.06 8.55
N LEU A 105 7.89 4.33 8.89
CA LEU A 105 6.81 5.26 9.23
C LEU A 105 6.84 6.46 8.29
N CYS A 106 5.75 7.20 8.24
CA CYS A 106 5.68 8.47 7.53
C CYS A 106 6.33 9.56 8.40
N GLU A 107 7.56 9.95 8.07
CA GLU A 107 8.31 10.99 8.79
C GLU A 107 8.17 12.35 8.09
N ASP A 108 8.03 13.40 8.90
CA ASP A 108 7.86 14.79 8.44
C ASP A 108 9.21 15.52 8.36
N TYR A 109 9.52 15.99 7.17
CA TYR A 109 10.69 16.83 6.88
C TYR A 109 10.30 18.21 6.33
N GLY A 110 9.02 18.60 6.41
CA GLY A 110 8.52 19.85 5.88
C GLY A 110 8.54 19.93 4.36
N GLN A 111 8.59 18.79 3.66
CA GLN A 111 8.66 18.73 2.21
C GLN A 111 7.28 18.89 1.57
N TYR A 112 7.27 19.43 0.34
CA TYR A 112 6.11 19.36 -0.52
C TYR A 112 6.49 19.00 -1.95
N ALA A 113 5.56 18.37 -2.66
CA ALA A 113 5.73 17.99 -4.05
C ALA A 113 4.69 18.66 -4.94
N VAL A 114 5.11 18.99 -6.17
CA VAL A 114 4.25 19.56 -7.21
C VAL A 114 4.30 18.65 -8.42
N TYR A 115 3.15 18.18 -8.87
CA TYR A 115 3.03 17.48 -10.14
C TYR A 115 3.05 18.48 -11.30
N ASN A 116 4.01 18.35 -12.22
CA ASN A 116 4.21 19.28 -13.35
C ASN A 116 3.37 18.88 -14.58
N GLY A 117 2.71 17.71 -14.53
CA GLY A 117 2.03 17.12 -15.67
C GLY A 117 2.99 16.33 -16.57
N GLY A 118 2.48 15.88 -17.72
CA GLY A 118 3.29 15.20 -18.74
C GLY A 118 3.31 13.68 -18.67
N ILE A 119 2.71 13.07 -17.65
CA ILE A 119 2.44 11.62 -17.67
C ILE A 119 1.28 11.39 -18.65
N PRO A 120 1.44 10.51 -19.66
CA PRO A 120 0.33 10.09 -20.53
C PRO A 120 -0.85 9.62 -19.67
N ASP A 121 -2.06 9.85 -20.10
CA ASP A 121 -3.31 9.50 -19.40
C ASP A 121 -3.55 10.19 -18.05
N SER A 122 -2.62 11.06 -17.61
CA SER A 122 -2.74 11.82 -16.36
C SER A 122 -2.43 13.31 -16.53
N PRO A 123 -3.01 14.03 -17.53
CA PRO A 123 -2.59 15.37 -17.87
C PRO A 123 -2.92 16.43 -16.80
N HIS A 124 -3.90 16.19 -15.95
CA HIS A 124 -4.42 17.14 -14.96
C HIS A 124 -4.14 16.77 -13.51
N ALA A 125 -3.98 15.48 -13.24
CA ALA A 125 -3.66 14.98 -11.90
C ALA A 125 -3.04 13.60 -12.01
N TYR A 126 -2.20 13.23 -11.03
CA TYR A 126 -1.59 11.91 -10.90
C TYR A 126 -1.96 11.29 -9.56
N GLN A 127 -2.44 10.03 -9.59
CA GLN A 127 -2.74 9.24 -8.41
C GLN A 127 -1.53 8.38 -8.07
N LEU A 128 -0.88 8.66 -6.95
CA LEU A 128 0.25 7.86 -6.47
C LEU A 128 -0.24 6.62 -5.72
N ASP A 129 -1.18 6.83 -4.80
CA ASP A 129 -1.80 5.81 -3.97
C ASP A 129 -3.23 6.24 -3.59
N ASP A 130 -3.90 5.53 -2.70
CA ASP A 130 -5.31 5.72 -2.37
C ASP A 130 -5.64 7.09 -1.71
N HIS A 131 -4.63 7.82 -1.20
CA HIS A 131 -4.81 9.14 -0.57
C HIS A 131 -3.89 10.25 -1.12
N HIS A 132 -2.89 9.93 -1.95
CA HIS A 132 -2.06 10.95 -2.59
C HIS A 132 -2.46 11.17 -4.05
N ARG A 133 -3.35 12.15 -4.27
CA ARG A 133 -3.74 12.61 -5.60
C ARG A 133 -3.17 14.00 -5.87
N PHE A 134 -2.10 14.06 -6.65
CA PHE A 134 -1.43 15.30 -7.01
C PHE A 134 -2.12 15.99 -8.18
N VAL A 135 -2.72 17.16 -7.93
CA VAL A 135 -3.28 18.00 -8.98
C VAL A 135 -2.16 18.82 -9.63
N LYS A 136 -2.15 18.90 -10.96
CA LYS A 136 -1.12 19.63 -11.71
C LYS A 136 -0.93 21.06 -11.19
N ASN A 137 0.31 21.46 -11.00
CA ASN A 137 0.75 22.77 -10.51
C ASN A 137 0.22 23.17 -9.12
N LYS A 138 -0.33 22.21 -8.35
CA LYS A 138 -0.77 22.45 -6.98
C LYS A 138 0.21 21.77 -6.01
N PRO A 139 0.82 22.50 -5.07
CA PRO A 139 1.68 21.90 -4.06
C PRO A 139 0.87 21.01 -3.11
N MET A 140 1.47 19.90 -2.68
CA MET A 140 0.96 18.99 -1.66
C MET A 140 2.07 18.70 -0.67
N LEU A 141 1.82 18.88 0.62
CA LEU A 141 2.73 18.43 1.67
C LEU A 141 2.86 16.91 1.62
N VAL A 142 4.07 16.41 1.82
CA VAL A 142 4.39 14.99 1.71
C VAL A 142 5.34 14.54 2.81
N CYS A 143 5.18 13.30 3.27
CA CYS A 143 6.17 12.66 4.13
C CYS A 143 7.46 12.35 3.33
N GLY A 144 8.54 12.04 4.05
CA GLY A 144 9.82 11.70 3.44
C GLY A 144 9.72 10.56 2.43
N ASN A 145 8.96 9.51 2.73
CA ASN A 145 8.76 8.39 1.80
C ASN A 145 8.09 8.82 0.49
N THR A 146 6.99 9.56 0.59
CA THR A 146 6.29 10.08 -0.59
C THR A 146 7.18 11.02 -1.39
N GLY A 147 7.96 11.89 -0.71
CA GLY A 147 8.95 12.75 -1.34
C GLY A 147 9.97 11.95 -2.16
N SER A 148 10.55 10.89 -1.60
CA SER A 148 11.50 10.02 -2.31
C SER A 148 10.83 9.25 -3.44
N MET A 149 9.60 8.75 -3.26
CA MET A 149 8.88 8.04 -4.32
C MET A 149 8.64 8.93 -5.54
N VAL A 150 8.23 10.19 -5.35
CA VAL A 150 7.99 11.10 -6.47
C VAL A 150 9.25 11.78 -7.00
N GLY A 151 10.32 11.88 -6.21
CA GLY A 151 11.57 12.57 -6.59
C GLY A 151 12.66 11.64 -7.12
N GLU A 152 12.80 10.43 -6.59
CA GLU A 152 13.94 9.53 -6.83
C GLU A 152 13.59 8.29 -7.67
N THR A 153 12.37 8.23 -8.23
CA THR A 153 11.93 7.15 -9.11
C THR A 153 11.77 7.66 -10.55
N TRP A 154 11.21 6.83 -11.43
CA TRP A 154 10.84 7.24 -12.78
C TRP A 154 9.87 8.44 -12.81
N LEU A 155 9.20 8.71 -11.68
CA LEU A 155 8.30 9.86 -11.52
C LEU A 155 9.05 11.20 -11.44
N GLY A 156 10.33 11.22 -11.04
CA GLY A 156 11.09 12.43 -10.74
C GLY A 156 11.11 13.47 -11.84
N LYS A 157 11.05 13.05 -13.11
CA LYS A 157 10.96 13.98 -14.27
C LYS A 157 9.60 14.71 -14.39
N TYR A 158 8.58 14.26 -13.67
CA TYR A 158 7.23 14.82 -13.70
C TYR A 158 6.83 15.58 -12.45
N PHE A 159 7.73 15.57 -11.44
CA PHE A 159 7.49 16.23 -10.17
C PHE A 159 8.59 17.23 -9.83
N THR A 160 8.24 18.25 -9.09
CA THR A 160 9.18 19.13 -8.40
C THR A 160 9.03 18.88 -6.90
N LEU A 161 10.08 18.36 -6.27
CA LEU A 161 10.16 18.20 -4.82
C LEU A 161 10.86 19.43 -4.24
N VAL A 162 10.29 20.03 -3.21
CA VAL A 162 10.85 21.19 -2.49
C VAL A 162 11.03 20.85 -1.02
N GLY A 163 12.15 21.27 -0.45
CA GLY A 163 12.63 20.89 0.87
C GLY A 163 13.56 19.69 0.81
N ASP A 164 14.25 19.46 1.91
CA ASP A 164 15.19 18.35 2.08
C ASP A 164 14.93 17.65 3.41
N ARG A 165 15.76 16.68 3.78
CA ARG A 165 15.65 15.94 5.04
C ARG A 165 16.58 16.46 6.14
N SER A 166 17.01 17.71 6.08
CA SER A 166 17.94 18.29 7.08
C SER A 166 17.26 18.58 8.42
N THR A 167 15.95 18.80 8.43
CA THR A 167 15.16 19.05 9.64
C THR A 167 14.03 18.04 9.72
N HIS A 168 13.92 17.37 10.87
CA HIS A 168 12.88 16.39 11.16
C HIS A 168 11.85 16.99 12.13
N TYR A 169 10.57 16.89 11.79
CA TYR A 169 9.46 17.48 12.56
C TYR A 169 8.60 16.42 13.30
N GLY A 170 9.00 15.15 13.26
CA GLY A 170 8.27 14.03 13.84
C GLY A 170 7.46 13.25 12.81
N LEU A 171 6.37 12.63 13.25
CA LEU A 171 5.51 11.86 12.35
C LEU A 171 4.65 12.78 11.48
N PHE A 172 4.59 12.46 10.20
CA PHE A 172 3.70 13.11 9.24
C PHE A 172 2.31 12.46 9.33
N ASP A 173 1.28 13.27 9.45
CA ASP A 173 -0.11 12.81 9.40
C ASP A 173 -0.52 12.54 7.93
N CYS A 174 -0.36 11.31 7.48
CA CYS A 174 -0.80 10.89 6.14
C CYS A 174 -2.32 10.72 6.05
N GLY A 175 -3.03 10.84 7.16
CA GLY A 175 -4.44 10.47 7.24
C GLY A 175 -4.66 8.95 7.13
N PRO A 176 -5.87 8.48 7.39
CA PRO A 176 -6.21 7.08 7.24
C PRO A 176 -6.32 6.69 5.77
N SER A 177 -5.83 5.49 5.42
CA SER A 177 -6.06 4.91 4.09
C SER A 177 -7.54 4.50 3.97
N PRO A 178 -8.28 4.99 2.96
CA PRO A 178 -9.67 4.59 2.74
C PRO A 178 -9.88 3.08 2.61
N VAL A 179 -8.89 2.37 2.06
CA VAL A 179 -8.92 0.91 1.96
C VAL A 179 -8.60 0.25 3.30
N ALA A 180 -7.69 0.83 4.10
CA ALA A 180 -7.35 0.30 5.43
C ALA A 180 -8.50 0.48 6.44
N GLU A 181 -9.30 1.55 6.33
CA GLU A 181 -10.49 1.72 7.18
C GLU A 181 -11.55 0.64 6.93
N SER A 182 -11.72 0.20 5.69
CA SER A 182 -12.63 -0.90 5.38
C SER A 182 -12.13 -2.24 5.95
N THR A 183 -10.81 -2.38 6.21
CA THR A 183 -10.20 -3.57 6.79
C THR A 183 -10.12 -3.54 8.33
N ALA A 184 -10.23 -2.36 8.92
CA ALA A 184 -10.11 -2.12 10.36
C ALA A 184 -11.48 -1.82 11.00
N SER A 185 -12.49 -2.69 10.84
CA SER A 185 -13.72 -2.57 11.64
C SER A 185 -13.44 -2.99 13.08
N CYS A 186 -12.87 -2.08 13.86
CA CYS A 186 -13.04 -2.15 15.31
C CYS A 186 -14.53 -1.92 15.59
N GLY A 187 -15.21 -2.95 16.10
CA GLY A 187 -16.59 -2.81 16.60
C GLY A 187 -16.69 -1.67 17.64
N PRO A 188 -17.90 -1.18 17.96
CA PRO A 188 -18.07 -0.05 18.85
C PRO A 188 -17.45 -0.37 20.22
N SER A 189 -16.32 0.26 20.52
CA SER A 189 -15.67 0.16 21.82
C SER A 189 -16.47 0.96 22.84
N THR A 190 -17.22 0.26 23.66
CA THR A 190 -17.57 0.80 24.99
C THR A 190 -16.27 0.87 25.80
N GLY A 191 -15.73 2.06 25.95
CA GLY A 191 -14.71 2.53 26.89
C GLY A 191 -13.65 1.52 27.32
N GLY A 192 -12.45 1.61 26.71
CA GLY A 192 -11.25 0.95 27.18
C GLY A 192 -10.05 1.36 26.33
N ALA A 193 -9.02 1.92 26.98
CA ALA A 193 -7.80 2.36 26.32
C ALA A 193 -7.17 1.22 25.52
N CYS A 194 -6.89 1.45 24.24
CA CYS A 194 -6.01 0.60 23.43
C CYS A 194 -4.57 0.95 23.77
N CYS A 195 -3.81 -0.06 24.26
CA CYS A 195 -2.34 -0.05 24.24
C CYS A 195 -1.87 -0.56 22.90
#